data_fbe693e6f6f0bbb2d7220d68d221f697
#
_entry.id   fbe693e6f6f0bbb2d7220d68d221f697
#
_cell.length_a   1.000
_cell.length_b   1.000
_cell.length_c   1.000
_cell.angle_alpha   90.00
_cell.angle_beta   90.00
_cell.angle_gamma   90.00
#
_symmetry.space_group_name_H-M   'P 1'
#
loop_
_entity.id
_entity.type
_entity.pdbx_description
1 polymer ?
#
loop_
_entity_poly.entity_id
_entity_poly.type
_entity_poly.pdbx_seq_one_letter_code
_entity_poly.pdbx_strand_id
1 'polypeptide(L)'
;VEVLGFTTRSWAGGKAVKAWKAAGSPDAPGRVAEVEHIVYKDAGTTWRRARRSLATMLSIHHYREGLDGEALVWAYRRLAAQEASRRLLVLVSDGAPMVTATAAANRDGFLDDHLAAVASALEQRGDVEVGALTLEADLSGVFRRSQLIDLSGTLGLGHYEVLADLFG
;
A
#
# COMPACT_ATOMS: atom_id res chain seq x y z
N VAL A 1 3.99 1.21 16.76
CA VAL A 1 4.22 1.07 15.31
C VAL A 1 3.63 -0.25 14.84
N GLU A 2 2.86 -0.22 13.75
CA GLU A 2 2.47 -1.41 12.98
C GLU A 2 3.37 -1.55 11.75
N VAL A 3 3.55 -2.79 11.28
CA VAL A 3 4.17 -3.10 9.99
C VAL A 3 3.19 -3.98 9.24
N LEU A 4 2.71 -3.44 8.13
CA LEU A 4 1.64 -4.02 7.32
C LEU A 4 2.16 -4.31 5.91
N GLY A 5 1.63 -5.33 5.29
CA GLY A 5 1.90 -5.65 3.90
C GLY A 5 0.61 -5.87 3.13
N PHE A 6 0.68 -5.70 1.84
CA PHE A 6 -0.43 -5.95 0.92
C PHE A 6 0.07 -6.57 -0.37
N THR A 7 -0.73 -7.45 -0.92
CA THR A 7 -0.45 -8.12 -2.19
C THR A 7 -1.74 -8.74 -2.73
N THR A 8 -1.67 -9.45 -3.84
CA THR A 8 -2.75 -10.31 -4.31
C THR A 8 -2.48 -11.77 -3.95
N ARG A 9 -3.53 -12.58 -3.78
CA ARG A 9 -3.38 -14.03 -3.51
C ARG A 9 -2.85 -14.81 -4.70
N SER A 10 -3.05 -14.28 -5.91
CA SER A 10 -2.62 -14.91 -7.16
C SER A 10 -2.28 -13.87 -8.19
N TRP A 11 -1.35 -14.17 -9.08
CA TRP A 11 -1.07 -13.38 -10.26
C TRP A 11 -2.28 -13.35 -11.20
N ALA A 12 -2.44 -12.24 -11.94
CA ALA A 12 -3.47 -12.07 -12.96
C ALA A 12 -4.91 -12.34 -12.47
N GLY A 13 -5.22 -11.97 -11.19
CA GLY A 13 -6.56 -11.93 -10.63
C GLY A 13 -7.15 -13.26 -10.14
N GLY A 14 -6.57 -14.40 -10.48
CA GLY A 14 -6.93 -15.71 -9.92
C GLY A 14 -8.41 -16.09 -10.03
N LYS A 15 -9.07 -16.41 -8.90
CA LYS A 15 -10.49 -16.78 -8.87
C LYS A 15 -11.42 -15.60 -9.23
N ALA A 16 -11.03 -14.37 -8.91
CA ALA A 16 -11.84 -13.20 -9.23
C ALA A 16 -12.01 -13.02 -10.75
N VAL A 17 -10.95 -13.22 -11.53
CA VAL A 17 -11.03 -13.20 -13.00
C VAL A 17 -11.94 -14.30 -13.51
N LYS A 18 -11.84 -15.51 -12.96
CA LYS A 18 -12.70 -16.63 -13.37
C LYS A 18 -14.18 -16.31 -13.13
N ALA A 19 -14.49 -15.75 -11.97
CA ALA A 19 -15.85 -15.34 -11.63
C ALA A 19 -16.37 -14.21 -12.55
N TRP A 20 -15.56 -13.20 -12.82
CA TRP A 20 -15.89 -12.11 -13.72
C TRP A 20 -16.17 -12.62 -15.16
N LYS A 21 -15.31 -13.48 -15.68
CA LYS A 21 -15.51 -14.11 -17.01
C LYS A 21 -16.77 -14.98 -17.05
N ALA A 22 -17.02 -15.75 -15.99
CA ALA A 22 -18.24 -16.56 -15.89
C ALA A 22 -19.53 -15.71 -15.84
N ALA A 23 -19.45 -14.48 -15.33
CA ALA A 23 -20.53 -13.51 -15.35
C ALA A 23 -20.69 -12.75 -16.69
N GLY A 24 -19.96 -13.15 -17.73
CA GLY A 24 -20.04 -12.53 -19.06
C GLY A 24 -19.12 -11.32 -19.24
N SER A 25 -18.13 -11.14 -18.36
CA SER A 25 -17.16 -10.03 -18.42
C SER A 25 -17.81 -8.65 -18.50
N PRO A 26 -18.70 -8.27 -17.55
CA PRO A 26 -19.35 -6.96 -17.57
C PRO A 26 -18.32 -5.82 -17.56
N ASP A 27 -18.65 -4.72 -18.24
CA ASP A 27 -17.79 -3.54 -18.32
C ASP A 27 -17.60 -2.86 -16.96
N ALA A 28 -16.43 -2.22 -16.77
CA ALA A 28 -16.08 -1.47 -15.58
C ALA A 28 -16.38 -2.20 -14.25
N PRO A 29 -15.90 -3.44 -14.08
CA PRO A 29 -16.27 -4.27 -12.91
C PRO A 29 -15.65 -3.77 -11.61
N GLY A 30 -14.75 -2.79 -11.67
CA GLY A 30 -13.91 -2.43 -10.54
C GLY A 30 -12.80 -3.47 -10.31
N ARG A 31 -12.53 -3.79 -9.05
CA ARG A 31 -11.48 -4.75 -8.69
C ARG A 31 -11.77 -6.17 -9.18
N VAL A 32 -10.86 -6.73 -9.95
CA VAL A 32 -10.89 -8.12 -10.44
C VAL A 32 -9.65 -8.88 -9.92
N ALA A 33 -9.51 -8.89 -8.59
CA ALA A 33 -8.42 -9.58 -7.90
C ALA A 33 -8.81 -10.00 -6.49
N GLU A 34 -8.11 -11.02 -5.97
CA GLU A 34 -8.20 -11.42 -4.56
C GLU A 34 -7.09 -10.73 -3.79
N VAL A 35 -7.44 -9.74 -2.97
CA VAL A 35 -6.48 -9.00 -2.12
C VAL A 35 -6.05 -9.84 -0.93
N GLU A 36 -4.82 -9.68 -0.52
CA GLU A 36 -4.26 -10.23 0.71
C GLU A 36 -3.60 -9.10 1.52
N HIS A 37 -4.12 -8.88 2.72
CA HIS A 37 -3.57 -7.93 3.67
C HIS A 37 -2.87 -8.68 4.81
N ILE A 38 -1.62 -8.33 5.09
CA ILE A 38 -0.74 -9.05 5.99
C ILE A 38 -0.36 -8.13 7.16
N VAL A 39 -0.51 -8.62 8.39
CA VAL A 39 -0.01 -7.94 9.58
C VAL A 39 1.29 -8.60 9.99
N TYR A 40 2.43 -8.01 9.66
CA TYR A 40 3.74 -8.49 10.09
C TYR A 40 4.00 -8.13 11.55
N LYS A 41 3.55 -6.96 11.98
CA LYS A 41 3.61 -6.51 13.37
C LYS A 41 2.40 -5.63 13.67
N ASP A 42 1.60 -5.98 14.65
CA ASP A 42 0.54 -5.11 15.16
C ASP A 42 1.08 -4.09 16.21
N ALA A 43 0.25 -3.11 16.56
CA ALA A 43 0.62 -2.04 17.48
C ALA A 43 1.05 -2.54 18.87
N GLY A 44 0.36 -3.57 19.39
CA GLY A 44 0.57 -4.13 20.74
C GLY A 44 1.75 -5.11 20.82
N THR A 45 2.23 -5.63 19.70
CA THR A 45 3.33 -6.59 19.68
C THR A 45 4.68 -5.90 19.75
N THR A 46 5.56 -6.34 20.65
CA THR A 46 6.93 -5.83 20.73
C THR A 46 7.77 -6.30 19.53
N TRP A 47 8.79 -5.52 19.14
CA TRP A 47 9.72 -5.88 18.07
C TRP A 47 10.35 -7.26 18.25
N ARG A 48 10.71 -7.63 19.48
CA ARG A 48 11.28 -8.93 19.81
C ARG A 48 10.32 -10.08 19.47
N ARG A 49 9.04 -9.93 19.77
CA ARG A 49 8.02 -10.95 19.47
C ARG A 49 7.70 -11.01 17.97
N ALA A 50 7.71 -9.86 17.29
CA ALA A 50 7.43 -9.76 15.87
C ALA A 50 8.55 -10.29 14.95
N ARG A 51 9.74 -10.57 15.46
CA ARG A 51 10.91 -10.94 14.63
C ARG A 51 10.64 -12.02 13.59
N ARG A 52 9.93 -13.09 13.99
CA ARG A 52 9.62 -14.19 13.07
C ARG A 52 8.64 -13.78 11.98
N SER A 53 7.63 -13.04 12.35
CA SER A 53 6.64 -12.52 11.41
C SER A 53 7.28 -11.50 10.44
N LEU A 54 8.10 -10.58 10.96
CA LEU A 54 8.85 -9.64 10.13
C LEU A 54 9.80 -10.35 9.15
N ALA A 55 10.43 -11.45 9.57
CA ALA A 55 11.29 -12.23 8.66
C ALA A 55 10.52 -12.83 7.48
N THR A 56 9.20 -13.04 7.59
CA THR A 56 8.39 -13.50 6.46
C THR A 56 8.22 -12.43 5.36
N MET A 57 8.53 -11.16 5.62
CA MET A 57 8.62 -10.14 4.58
C MET A 57 9.62 -10.49 3.48
N LEU A 58 10.62 -11.30 3.78
CA LEU A 58 11.60 -11.78 2.79
C LEU A 58 11.08 -12.93 1.92
N SER A 59 9.87 -13.40 2.18
CA SER A 59 9.28 -14.50 1.40
C SER A 59 8.82 -14.02 0.03
N ILE A 60 9.33 -14.63 -1.03
CA ILE A 60 8.96 -14.32 -2.42
C ILE A 60 7.45 -14.50 -2.67
N HIS A 61 6.75 -15.29 -1.86
CA HIS A 61 5.31 -15.51 -1.99
C HIS A 61 4.47 -14.26 -1.67
N HIS A 62 5.05 -13.25 -1.03
CA HIS A 62 4.37 -11.99 -0.70
C HIS A 62 4.59 -10.89 -1.77
N TYR A 63 5.45 -11.14 -2.75
CA TYR A 63 5.74 -10.17 -3.81
C TYR A 63 4.97 -10.53 -5.08
N ARG A 64 3.73 -10.03 -5.13
CA ARG A 64 2.87 -10.12 -6.31
C ARG A 64 2.37 -8.73 -6.68
N GLU A 65 1.17 -8.66 -7.22
CA GLU A 65 0.55 -7.40 -7.60
C GLU A 65 -0.01 -6.65 -6.38
N GLY A 66 -0.07 -5.31 -6.41
CA GLY A 66 -0.50 -4.45 -5.31
C GLY A 66 -1.68 -3.56 -5.66
N LEU A 67 -2.63 -3.42 -4.70
CA LEU A 67 -3.72 -2.44 -4.72
C LEU A 67 -3.50 -1.41 -3.61
N ASP A 68 -2.64 -0.45 -3.88
CA ASP A 68 -2.16 0.56 -2.93
C ASP A 68 -3.30 1.34 -2.28
N GLY A 69 -4.29 1.78 -3.06
CA GLY A 69 -5.44 2.51 -2.54
C GLY A 69 -6.27 1.70 -1.54
N GLU A 70 -6.55 0.41 -1.81
CA GLU A 70 -7.27 -0.44 -0.85
C GLU A 70 -6.42 -0.73 0.39
N ALA A 71 -5.11 -0.90 0.22
CA ALA A 71 -4.17 -1.09 1.32
C ALA A 71 -4.13 0.13 2.25
N LEU A 72 -4.11 1.34 1.68
CA LEU A 72 -4.19 2.60 2.45
C LEU A 72 -5.48 2.69 3.27
N VAL A 73 -6.63 2.38 2.67
CA VAL A 73 -7.92 2.39 3.39
C VAL A 73 -7.92 1.38 4.55
N TRP A 74 -7.38 0.18 4.31
CA TRP A 74 -7.28 -0.84 5.34
C TRP A 74 -6.33 -0.42 6.46
N ALA A 75 -5.14 0.07 6.14
CA ALA A 75 -4.15 0.54 7.10
C ALA A 75 -4.66 1.75 7.91
N TYR A 76 -5.31 2.71 7.24
CA TYR A 76 -5.96 3.84 7.89
C TYR A 76 -6.98 3.40 8.94
N ARG A 77 -7.88 2.46 8.60
CA ARG A 77 -8.90 1.97 9.54
C ARG A 77 -8.28 1.35 10.80
N ARG A 78 -7.17 0.64 10.63
CA ARG A 78 -6.40 0.08 11.75
C ARG A 78 -5.78 1.18 12.62
N LEU A 79 -5.15 2.15 11.97
CA LEU A 79 -4.48 3.25 12.66
C LEU A 79 -5.47 4.18 13.37
N ALA A 80 -6.59 4.50 12.73
CA ALA A 80 -7.64 5.34 13.31
C ALA A 80 -8.28 4.74 14.57
N ALA A 81 -8.26 3.40 14.70
CA ALA A 81 -8.72 2.70 15.89
C ALA A 81 -7.72 2.73 17.06
N GLN A 82 -6.49 3.24 16.87
CA GLN A 82 -5.49 3.35 17.93
C GLN A 82 -5.65 4.67 18.70
N GLU A 83 -5.51 4.60 20.02
CA GLU A 83 -5.40 5.79 20.85
C GLU A 83 -3.98 6.36 20.76
N ALA A 84 -3.82 7.48 20.07
CA ALA A 84 -2.55 8.16 19.90
C ALA A 84 -2.77 9.67 19.70
N SER A 85 -1.86 10.48 20.22
CA SER A 85 -1.87 11.95 20.05
C SER A 85 -1.51 12.35 18.60
N ARG A 86 -0.70 11.56 17.94
CA ARG A 86 -0.30 11.75 16.54
C ARG A 86 -0.34 10.41 15.81
N ARG A 87 -0.88 10.40 14.61
CA ARG A 87 -1.02 9.19 13.78
C ARG A 87 -0.38 9.43 12.43
N LEU A 88 0.62 8.62 12.10
CA LEU A 88 1.36 8.68 10.84
C LEU A 88 1.13 7.40 10.05
N LEU A 89 0.75 7.51 8.80
CA LEU A 89 0.60 6.40 7.84
C LEU A 89 1.56 6.61 6.67
N VAL A 90 2.49 5.69 6.51
CA VAL A 90 3.47 5.73 5.42
C VAL A 90 3.21 4.57 4.46
N LEU A 91 2.93 4.89 3.22
CA LEU A 91 2.96 3.94 2.11
C LEU A 91 4.40 3.79 1.63
N VAL A 92 4.91 2.57 1.60
CA VAL A 92 6.17 2.24 0.93
C VAL A 92 5.82 1.42 -0.31
N SER A 93 6.13 1.95 -1.50
CA SER A 93 5.72 1.36 -2.78
C SER A 93 6.82 1.55 -3.82
N ASP A 94 6.84 0.72 -4.85
CA ASP A 94 7.62 0.97 -6.05
C ASP A 94 7.05 2.13 -6.89
N GLY A 95 5.85 2.58 -6.57
CA GLY A 95 5.25 3.81 -7.08
C GLY A 95 4.11 3.63 -8.08
N ALA A 96 3.79 2.41 -8.49
CA ALA A 96 2.71 2.17 -9.44
C ALA A 96 1.75 1.07 -8.93
N PRO A 97 0.48 1.41 -8.61
CA PRO A 97 -0.50 0.40 -8.29
C PRO A 97 -0.75 -0.46 -9.52
N MET A 98 -0.42 -1.76 -9.44
CA MET A 98 -0.53 -2.67 -10.57
C MET A 98 -1.24 -3.95 -10.18
N VAL A 99 -2.39 -4.18 -10.80
CA VAL A 99 -3.08 -5.47 -10.83
C VAL A 99 -3.55 -5.73 -12.25
N THR A 100 -2.82 -6.56 -12.95
CA THR A 100 -2.98 -6.81 -14.39
C THR A 100 -4.42 -7.07 -14.79
N ALA A 101 -5.12 -7.93 -14.06
CA ALA A 101 -6.51 -8.29 -14.38
C ALA A 101 -7.48 -7.12 -14.13
N THR A 102 -7.26 -6.32 -13.09
CA THR A 102 -8.08 -5.15 -12.79
C THR A 102 -7.83 -4.04 -13.82
N ALA A 103 -6.58 -3.79 -14.18
CA ALA A 103 -6.23 -2.81 -15.21
C ALA A 103 -6.83 -3.20 -16.57
N ALA A 104 -6.73 -4.46 -16.98
CA ALA A 104 -7.29 -4.94 -18.25
C ALA A 104 -8.83 -4.92 -18.31
N ALA A 105 -9.52 -5.00 -17.17
CA ALA A 105 -10.98 -5.03 -17.10
C ALA A 105 -11.63 -3.64 -16.95
N ASN A 106 -10.83 -2.60 -16.75
CA ASN A 106 -11.29 -1.24 -16.52
C ASN A 106 -10.62 -0.26 -17.50
N ARG A 107 -10.98 1.02 -17.43
CA ARG A 107 -10.34 2.08 -18.19
C ARG A 107 -8.88 2.28 -17.75
N ASP A 108 -8.09 2.83 -18.63
CA ASP A 108 -6.72 3.25 -18.33
C ASP A 108 -6.69 4.21 -17.13
N GLY A 109 -5.67 4.09 -16.29
CA GLY A 109 -5.50 4.89 -15.09
C GLY A 109 -6.47 4.60 -13.94
N PHE A 110 -7.30 3.55 -14.04
CA PHE A 110 -8.30 3.23 -12.99
C PHE A 110 -7.69 3.06 -11.59
N LEU A 111 -6.55 2.38 -11.49
CA LEU A 111 -5.90 2.12 -10.21
C LEU A 111 -5.18 3.36 -9.69
N ASP A 112 -4.58 4.16 -10.59
CA ASP A 112 -3.92 5.42 -10.25
C ASP A 112 -4.92 6.44 -9.72
N ASP A 113 -6.05 6.59 -10.40
CA ASP A 113 -7.14 7.47 -9.97
C ASP A 113 -7.74 7.03 -8.63
N HIS A 114 -7.85 5.72 -8.41
CA HIS A 114 -8.30 5.19 -7.13
C HIS A 114 -7.31 5.52 -6.00
N LEU A 115 -6.00 5.33 -6.24
CA LEU A 115 -4.97 5.70 -5.27
C LEU A 115 -5.01 7.19 -4.96
N ALA A 116 -5.07 8.06 -5.98
CA ALA A 116 -5.13 9.51 -5.82
C ALA A 116 -6.39 9.95 -5.06
N ALA A 117 -7.54 9.37 -5.37
CA ALA A 117 -8.79 9.68 -4.67
C ALA A 117 -8.73 9.28 -3.19
N VAL A 118 -8.17 8.11 -2.87
CA VAL A 118 -7.99 7.64 -1.49
C VAL A 118 -7.02 8.53 -0.74
N ALA A 119 -5.84 8.82 -1.31
CA ALA A 119 -4.84 9.69 -0.70
C ALA A 119 -5.43 11.07 -0.36
N SER A 120 -6.08 11.70 -1.34
CA SER A 120 -6.75 13.00 -1.17
C SER A 120 -7.82 12.95 -0.07
N ALA A 121 -8.66 11.91 -0.04
CA ALA A 121 -9.70 11.77 0.97
C ALA A 121 -9.12 11.62 2.38
N LEU A 122 -8.04 10.86 2.55
CA LEU A 122 -7.36 10.68 3.84
C LEU A 122 -6.68 11.98 4.30
N GLU A 123 -6.00 12.68 3.40
CA GLU A 123 -5.37 13.98 3.70
C GLU A 123 -6.39 15.06 4.09
N GLN A 124 -7.56 15.07 3.44
CA GLN A 124 -8.65 16.02 3.76
C GLN A 124 -9.26 15.75 5.13
N ARG A 125 -9.31 14.52 5.59
CA ARG A 125 -9.79 14.17 6.93
C ARG A 125 -8.92 14.75 8.03
N GLY A 126 -7.61 14.75 7.83
CA GLY A 126 -6.64 15.36 8.74
C GLY A 126 -6.47 14.68 10.11
N ASP A 127 -7.13 13.54 10.35
CA ASP A 127 -7.02 12.77 11.59
C ASP A 127 -5.83 11.79 11.59
N VAL A 128 -5.23 11.58 10.43
CA VAL A 128 -4.00 10.82 10.18
C VAL A 128 -3.15 11.60 9.19
N GLU A 129 -1.87 11.76 9.50
CA GLU A 129 -0.90 12.29 8.55
C GLU A 129 -0.48 11.17 7.61
N VAL A 130 -0.68 11.37 6.31
CA VAL A 130 -0.37 10.37 5.28
C VAL A 130 0.82 10.82 4.46
N GLY A 131 1.71 9.89 4.14
CA GLY A 131 2.83 10.14 3.24
C GLY A 131 3.24 8.89 2.47
N ALA A 132 4.03 9.07 1.42
CA ALA A 132 4.55 8.00 0.61
C ALA A 132 6.08 8.03 0.51
N LEU A 133 6.70 6.86 0.59
CA LEU A 133 8.09 6.62 0.23
C LEU A 133 8.11 5.72 -0.98
N THR A 134 8.71 6.18 -2.07
CA THR A 134 8.70 5.48 -3.35
C THR A 134 10.11 5.13 -3.80
N LEU A 135 10.23 4.07 -4.58
CA LEU A 135 11.52 3.55 -5.04
C LEU A 135 11.80 3.86 -6.52
N GLU A 136 10.77 3.94 -7.35
CA GLU A 136 10.92 4.08 -8.81
C GLU A 136 10.11 5.24 -9.38
N ALA A 137 8.87 5.44 -8.94
CA ALA A 137 8.01 6.49 -9.45
C ALA A 137 7.79 7.62 -8.45
N ASP A 138 7.74 8.85 -8.93
CA ASP A 138 7.41 10.03 -8.13
C ASP A 138 5.89 10.12 -7.88
N LEU A 139 5.49 10.06 -6.62
CA LEU A 139 4.09 10.23 -6.18
C LEU A 139 3.79 11.62 -5.60
N SER A 140 4.63 12.64 -5.88
CA SER A 140 4.40 14.02 -5.41
C SER A 140 3.10 14.64 -5.96
N GLY A 141 2.61 14.15 -7.09
CA GLY A 141 1.30 14.51 -7.63
C GLY A 141 0.10 13.85 -6.94
N VAL A 142 0.35 12.81 -6.12
CA VAL A 142 -0.68 12.03 -5.43
C VAL A 142 -0.71 12.34 -3.93
N PHE A 143 0.45 12.44 -3.30
CA PHE A 143 0.60 12.74 -1.87
C PHE A 143 1.29 14.07 -1.66
N ARG A 144 0.79 14.87 -0.73
CA ARG A 144 1.44 16.11 -0.30
C ARG A 144 2.79 15.87 0.35
N ARG A 145 2.93 14.72 1.01
CA ARG A 145 4.17 14.24 1.62
C ARG A 145 4.61 13.01 0.88
N SER A 146 5.49 13.15 -0.08
CA SER A 146 6.10 12.02 -0.76
C SER A 146 7.59 12.25 -0.95
N GLN A 147 8.34 11.17 -0.93
CA GLN A 147 9.77 11.19 -1.20
C GLN A 147 10.18 9.96 -1.99
N LEU A 148 10.96 10.21 -3.03
CA LEU A 148 11.64 9.17 -3.80
C LEU A 148 12.94 8.80 -3.06
N ILE A 149 13.12 7.51 -2.80
CA ILE A 149 14.31 6.97 -2.14
C ILE A 149 15.26 6.42 -3.20
N ASP A 150 16.49 6.90 -3.19
CA ASP A 150 17.58 6.31 -3.97
C ASP A 150 18.20 5.15 -3.18
N LEU A 151 18.00 3.92 -3.68
CA LEU A 151 18.61 2.71 -3.11
C LEU A 151 20.01 2.41 -3.68
N SER A 152 20.55 3.24 -4.57
CA SER A 152 21.90 3.06 -5.13
C SER A 152 23.01 3.29 -4.11
N GLY A 153 22.71 4.00 -3.02
CA GLY A 153 23.59 4.22 -1.90
C GLY A 153 23.54 3.11 -0.85
N THR A 154 24.50 3.13 0.08
CA THR A 154 24.49 2.21 1.23
C THR A 154 23.30 2.53 2.13
N LEU A 155 22.47 1.52 2.46
CA LEU A 155 21.43 1.66 3.45
C LEU A 155 22.04 2.07 4.80
N GLY A 156 21.86 3.32 5.19
CA GLY A 156 22.46 3.92 6.38
C GLY A 156 21.50 4.80 7.17
N LEU A 157 22.04 5.55 8.12
CA LEU A 157 21.25 6.45 8.99
C LEU A 157 20.45 7.52 8.21
N GLY A 158 20.91 7.92 7.02
CA GLY A 158 20.22 8.88 6.16
C GLY A 158 18.78 8.49 5.78
N HIS A 159 18.43 7.20 5.80
CA HIS A 159 17.06 6.75 5.53
C HIS A 159 16.10 7.04 6.68
N TYR A 160 16.59 7.23 7.91
CA TYR A 160 15.75 7.70 9.03
C TYR A 160 15.50 9.20 8.94
N GLU A 161 16.44 9.98 8.40
CA GLU A 161 16.30 11.41 8.13
C GLU A 161 15.19 11.64 7.12
N VAL A 162 15.12 10.82 6.06
CA VAL A 162 14.03 10.86 5.06
C VAL A 162 12.64 10.72 5.70
N LEU A 163 12.48 9.79 6.66
CA LEU A 163 11.21 9.66 7.40
C LEU A 163 10.95 10.85 8.32
N ALA A 164 11.99 11.39 8.94
CA ALA A 164 11.86 12.57 9.79
C ALA A 164 11.45 13.80 8.96
N ASP A 165 12.08 14.01 7.80
CA ASP A 165 11.78 15.12 6.90
C ASP A 165 10.37 15.04 6.30
N LEU A 166 9.88 13.82 6.07
CA LEU A 166 8.54 13.60 5.51
C LEU A 166 7.42 14.10 6.46
N PHE A 167 7.66 14.10 7.78
CA PHE A 167 6.66 14.43 8.80
C PHE A 167 7.12 15.50 9.80
N GLY A 168 8.25 16.11 9.58
CA GLY A 168 8.87 17.13 10.43
C GLY A 168 8.16 18.48 10.47
#